data_9576a01b6b1b0e95bf9e4089197a9d65
#
_entry.id   9576a01b6b1b0e95bf9e4089197a9d65
#
_cell.length_a   1.000
_cell.length_b   1.000
_cell.length_c   1.000
_cell.angle_alpha   90.00
_cell.angle_beta   90.00
_cell.angle_gamma   90.00
#
_symmetry.space_group_name_H-M   'P 1'
#
loop_
_entity.id
_entity.type
_entity.pdbx_description
1 polymer ?
#
loop_
_entity_poly.entity_id
_entity_poly.type
_entity_poly.pdbx_seq_one_letter_code
_entity_poly.pdbx_strand_id
1 'polypeptide(L)'
;MEIGTARAKQGERSTGTLEVTELPTGGPERVPIGIVAGEEAGPTLWVTAAIHGDEVTALAVAQDAFTALDPVSLRGTLVCVPTLNPAGFRRGSRTSYYHDDDPNRFFPDTDHDSARPPRVQEVIDRRLYGAITGSADALVDLHTAQVGSVPFTIRDRVLYGDRRGRQEAEALADDLEGLAEAFGLPVVTEYGAGEYVEEGLHRSAAGSVLNEAGIPAITPELGGHSVVEEATRAAGLAGVCGVLCELDMLDSVPEPIAAADPGFSPPVSYPVRRAVGPHADRGGVVRHRVEPGETMASGEVVAEIVSPHGEVLSAVESEHDGYVLARREGLAVYENDPLYSLAVRDSDDLVVLRPES
;
A
#
# COMPACT_ATOMS: atom_id res chain seq x y z
N MET A 1 -2.38 -20.97 15.40
CA MET A 1 -1.74 -19.67 15.24
C MET A 1 -1.90 -18.84 16.51
N GLU A 2 -0.83 -18.17 16.93
CA GLU A 2 -0.86 -17.23 18.08
C GLU A 2 -0.06 -15.98 17.73
N ILE A 3 -0.70 -14.81 17.87
CA ILE A 3 -0.10 -13.50 17.62
C ILE A 3 -0.56 -12.55 18.73
N GLY A 4 0.38 -12.08 19.56
CA GLY A 4 0.03 -11.29 20.74
C GLY A 4 -0.92 -12.04 21.67
N THR A 5 -2.13 -11.50 21.87
CA THR A 5 -3.18 -12.15 22.68
C THR A 5 -4.21 -12.92 21.83
N ALA A 6 -4.18 -12.80 20.51
CA ALA A 6 -5.06 -13.56 19.62
C ALA A 6 -4.57 -15.01 19.50
N ARG A 7 -5.49 -15.97 19.65
CA ARG A 7 -5.20 -17.42 19.58
C ARG A 7 -6.32 -18.12 18.86
N ALA A 8 -6.05 -18.67 17.66
CA ALA A 8 -6.98 -19.47 16.90
C ALA A 8 -6.44 -20.89 16.72
N LYS A 9 -7.25 -21.88 17.01
CA LYS A 9 -7.03 -23.27 16.60
C LYS A 9 -7.57 -23.47 15.18
N GLN A 10 -7.20 -24.57 14.59
CA GLN A 10 -7.72 -25.01 13.29
C GLN A 10 -9.25 -25.01 13.29
N GLY A 11 -9.85 -24.44 12.26
CA GLY A 11 -11.29 -24.23 12.14
C GLY A 11 -11.88 -23.10 13.00
N GLU A 12 -11.04 -22.28 13.64
CA GLU A 12 -11.50 -21.24 14.57
C GLU A 12 -11.16 -19.83 14.05
N ARG A 13 -11.97 -18.86 14.50
CA ARG A 13 -11.72 -17.44 14.37
C ARG A 13 -11.42 -16.85 15.76
N SER A 14 -10.44 -15.95 15.84
CA SER A 14 -10.05 -15.33 17.13
C SER A 14 -9.66 -13.88 16.92
N THR A 15 -9.88 -13.07 17.94
CA THR A 15 -9.39 -11.68 17.99
C THR A 15 -8.51 -11.47 19.22
N GLY A 16 -7.62 -10.50 19.12
CA GLY A 16 -6.74 -10.11 20.22
C GLY A 16 -5.99 -8.84 19.88
N THR A 17 -4.87 -8.62 20.51
CA THR A 17 -4.02 -7.45 20.31
C THR A 17 -2.54 -7.82 20.38
N LEU A 18 -1.71 -7.10 19.60
CA LEU A 18 -0.26 -7.10 19.71
C LEU A 18 0.19 -5.82 20.42
N GLU A 19 0.94 -5.96 21.51
CA GLU A 19 1.55 -4.81 22.20
C GLU A 19 2.79 -4.36 21.42
N VAL A 20 2.79 -3.09 20.97
CA VAL A 20 3.85 -2.55 20.09
C VAL A 20 4.77 -1.57 20.80
N THR A 21 4.31 -0.85 21.82
CA THR A 21 5.15 0.00 22.66
C THR A 21 4.45 0.30 23.99
N GLU A 22 5.17 0.93 24.94
CA GLU A 22 4.61 1.43 26.18
C GLU A 22 4.38 2.94 26.10
N LEU A 23 3.21 3.41 26.55
CA LEU A 23 2.84 4.82 26.55
C LEU A 23 3.31 5.52 27.83
N PRO A 24 3.68 6.83 27.77
CA PRO A 24 4.11 7.59 28.93
C PRO A 24 3.08 7.67 30.07
N THR A 25 1.80 7.44 29.75
CA THR A 25 0.69 7.43 30.72
C THR A 25 0.53 6.11 31.47
N GLY A 26 1.41 5.15 31.21
CA GLY A 26 1.35 3.79 31.77
C GLY A 26 0.30 2.93 31.03
N GLY A 27 0.75 1.93 30.38
CA GLY A 27 -0.04 1.00 29.56
C GLY A 27 0.52 0.90 28.14
N PRO A 28 0.30 -0.24 27.49
CA PRO A 28 0.83 -0.46 26.15
C PRO A 28 -0.04 0.21 25.07
N GLU A 29 0.62 0.63 23.99
CA GLU A 29 -0.05 0.82 22.69
C GLU A 29 -0.26 -0.55 22.07
N ARG A 30 -1.47 -0.78 21.55
CA ARG A 30 -1.89 -2.07 21.02
C ARG A 30 -2.45 -1.96 19.63
N VAL A 31 -2.02 -2.90 18.78
CA VAL A 31 -2.55 -3.09 17.43
C VAL A 31 -3.58 -4.23 17.48
N PRO A 32 -4.79 -4.06 16.92
CA PRO A 32 -5.80 -5.11 16.87
C PRO A 32 -5.39 -6.20 15.89
N ILE A 33 -5.58 -7.46 16.28
CA ILE A 33 -5.29 -8.66 15.50
C ILE A 33 -6.55 -9.51 15.37
N GLY A 34 -6.89 -9.88 14.14
CA GLY A 34 -7.87 -10.91 13.81
C GLY A 34 -7.18 -12.10 13.16
N ILE A 35 -7.53 -13.33 13.55
CA ILE A 35 -7.02 -14.57 12.96
C ILE A 35 -8.20 -15.42 12.51
N VAL A 36 -8.19 -15.85 11.24
CA VAL A 36 -9.09 -16.90 10.72
C VAL A 36 -8.20 -18.08 10.36
N ALA A 37 -8.23 -19.13 11.20
CA ALA A 37 -7.46 -20.36 10.96
C ALA A 37 -8.37 -21.40 10.27
N GLY A 38 -8.00 -21.78 9.07
CA GLY A 38 -8.74 -22.77 8.28
C GLY A 38 -8.75 -24.17 8.90
N GLU A 39 -9.67 -25.02 8.43
CA GLU A 39 -9.70 -26.43 8.85
C GLU A 39 -8.54 -27.25 8.26
N GLU A 40 -7.98 -26.83 7.13
CA GLU A 40 -6.85 -27.46 6.48
C GLU A 40 -5.57 -26.63 6.64
N ALA A 41 -4.42 -27.31 6.65
CA ALA A 41 -3.13 -26.64 6.63
C ALA A 41 -2.89 -25.97 5.27
N GLY A 42 -2.20 -24.86 5.27
CA GLY A 42 -1.90 -24.10 4.07
C GLY A 42 -1.06 -22.87 4.40
N PRO A 43 -0.88 -21.93 3.45
CA PRO A 43 -0.14 -20.69 3.63
C PRO A 43 -0.77 -19.76 4.67
N THR A 44 -0.01 -18.75 5.06
CA THR A 44 -0.47 -17.66 5.92
C THR A 44 -0.44 -16.35 5.14
N LEU A 45 -1.62 -15.79 4.85
CA LEU A 45 -1.76 -14.46 4.30
C LEU A 45 -1.93 -13.44 5.42
N TRP A 46 -1.10 -12.41 5.44
CA TRP A 46 -1.34 -11.22 6.25
C TRP A 46 -2.02 -10.15 5.41
N VAL A 47 -3.07 -9.54 5.98
CA VAL A 47 -3.75 -8.37 5.44
C VAL A 47 -3.62 -7.26 6.48
N THR A 48 -2.81 -6.26 6.18
CA THR A 48 -2.58 -5.08 7.00
C THR A 48 -3.30 -3.88 6.41
N ALA A 49 -3.62 -2.88 7.23
CA ALA A 49 -4.26 -1.66 6.77
C ALA A 49 -3.96 -0.48 7.70
N ALA A 50 -4.27 0.72 7.22
CA ALA A 50 -4.24 1.96 7.96
C ALA A 50 -2.93 2.18 8.75
N ILE A 51 -1.78 2.01 8.09
CA ILE A 51 -0.50 2.54 8.56
C ILE A 51 -0.55 4.09 8.55
N HIS A 52 -1.30 4.67 7.62
CA HIS A 52 -1.77 6.05 7.69
C HIS A 52 -3.19 6.03 8.29
N GLY A 53 -3.37 6.75 9.39
CA GLY A 53 -4.55 6.56 10.24
C GLY A 53 -5.87 7.10 9.67
N ASP A 54 -5.85 7.78 8.55
CA ASP A 54 -7.01 8.31 7.80
C ASP A 54 -7.44 7.42 6.62
N GLU A 55 -6.78 6.29 6.38
CA GLU A 55 -7.03 5.36 5.29
C GLU A 55 -8.17 4.38 5.62
N VAL A 56 -9.37 4.90 5.74
CA VAL A 56 -10.52 4.18 6.32
C VAL A 56 -11.17 3.13 5.42
N THR A 57 -11.06 3.25 4.08
CA THR A 57 -11.51 2.19 3.16
C THR A 57 -10.65 0.94 3.32
N ALA A 58 -9.33 1.10 3.42
CA ALA A 58 -8.38 0.01 3.67
C ALA A 58 -8.69 -0.74 4.97
N LEU A 59 -8.94 0.02 6.06
CA LEU A 59 -9.35 -0.54 7.35
C LEU A 59 -10.65 -1.34 7.23
N ALA A 60 -11.66 -0.81 6.52
CA ALA A 60 -12.95 -1.48 6.34
C ALA A 60 -12.79 -2.80 5.56
N VAL A 61 -11.95 -2.84 4.52
CA VAL A 61 -11.65 -4.07 3.77
C VAL A 61 -10.98 -5.13 4.65
N ALA A 62 -10.01 -4.74 5.50
CA ALA A 62 -9.38 -5.68 6.42
C ALA A 62 -10.38 -6.27 7.45
N GLN A 63 -11.35 -5.45 7.90
CA GLN A 63 -12.45 -5.92 8.77
C GLN A 63 -13.40 -6.87 8.03
N ASP A 64 -13.74 -6.54 6.79
CA ASP A 64 -14.62 -7.38 5.96
C ASP A 64 -13.96 -8.74 5.65
N ALA A 65 -12.68 -8.75 5.28
CA ALA A 65 -11.93 -9.97 5.04
C ALA A 65 -11.95 -10.90 6.29
N PHE A 66 -11.75 -10.33 7.48
CA PHE A 66 -11.85 -11.08 8.72
C PHE A 66 -13.25 -11.64 8.98
N THR A 67 -14.31 -10.89 8.65
CA THR A 67 -15.70 -11.26 9.01
C THR A 67 -16.40 -12.11 7.97
N ALA A 68 -16.07 -11.95 6.68
CA ALA A 68 -16.74 -12.63 5.57
C ALA A 68 -16.24 -14.07 5.34
N LEU A 69 -14.99 -14.38 5.66
CA LEU A 69 -14.40 -15.67 5.38
C LEU A 69 -14.77 -16.73 6.43
N ASP A 70 -15.28 -17.87 5.97
CA ASP A 70 -15.59 -19.01 6.83
C ASP A 70 -14.33 -19.87 7.04
N PRO A 71 -13.90 -20.14 8.29
CA PRO A 71 -12.79 -21.06 8.55
C PRO A 71 -12.93 -22.43 7.91
N VAL A 72 -14.16 -22.93 7.73
CA VAL A 72 -14.42 -24.24 7.12
C VAL A 72 -14.01 -24.29 5.63
N SER A 73 -14.13 -23.17 4.92
CA SER A 73 -13.76 -23.09 3.50
C SER A 73 -12.33 -22.63 3.25
N LEU A 74 -11.58 -22.31 4.30
CA LEU A 74 -10.22 -21.77 4.20
C LEU A 74 -9.17 -22.86 4.42
N ARG A 75 -8.15 -22.91 3.57
CA ARG A 75 -6.89 -23.60 3.81
C ARG A 75 -5.84 -22.58 4.33
N GLY A 76 -5.07 -22.98 5.35
CA GLY A 76 -4.07 -22.10 5.94
C GLY A 76 -4.66 -21.08 6.91
N THR A 77 -4.06 -19.89 6.97
CA THR A 77 -4.44 -18.87 7.96
C THR A 77 -4.49 -17.48 7.33
N LEU A 78 -5.59 -16.75 7.58
CA LEU A 78 -5.66 -15.32 7.31
C LEU A 78 -5.44 -14.56 8.62
N VAL A 79 -4.48 -13.61 8.60
CA VAL A 79 -4.25 -12.66 9.69
C VAL A 79 -4.63 -11.27 9.23
N CYS A 80 -5.60 -10.64 9.89
CA CYS A 80 -6.06 -9.28 9.60
C CYS A 80 -5.62 -8.31 10.68
N VAL A 81 -5.00 -7.20 10.25
CA VAL A 81 -4.58 -6.09 11.11
C VAL A 81 -5.22 -4.80 10.59
N PRO A 82 -6.44 -4.46 11.05
CA PRO A 82 -7.20 -3.35 10.47
C PRO A 82 -6.58 -1.96 10.70
N THR A 83 -5.64 -1.81 11.61
CA THR A 83 -4.82 -0.60 11.72
C THR A 83 -3.44 -0.90 12.29
N LEU A 84 -2.41 -0.55 11.53
CA LEU A 84 -1.01 -0.57 11.96
C LEU A 84 -0.65 0.67 12.81
N ASN A 85 -1.44 1.74 12.72
CA ASN A 85 -1.21 3.02 13.40
C ASN A 85 -2.43 3.46 14.23
N PRO A 86 -2.66 2.86 15.40
CA PRO A 86 -3.78 3.24 16.27
C PRO A 86 -3.76 4.72 16.70
N ALA A 87 -2.57 5.33 16.79
CA ALA A 87 -2.41 6.72 17.18
C ALA A 87 -2.91 7.68 16.08
N GLY A 88 -2.53 7.44 14.82
CA GLY A 88 -3.04 8.16 13.67
C GLY A 88 -4.53 7.95 13.46
N PHE A 89 -4.99 6.70 13.57
CA PHE A 89 -6.41 6.36 13.45
C PHE A 89 -7.29 7.12 14.45
N ARG A 90 -6.90 7.19 15.73
CA ARG A 90 -7.63 7.97 16.74
C ARG A 90 -7.71 9.47 16.45
N ARG A 91 -6.78 10.00 15.64
CA ARG A 91 -6.80 11.39 15.18
C ARG A 91 -7.52 11.58 13.85
N GLY A 92 -7.76 10.52 13.08
CA GLY A 92 -8.13 10.60 11.68
C GLY A 92 -7.07 11.35 10.86
N SER A 93 -5.80 10.99 11.06
CA SER A 93 -4.64 11.67 10.48
C SER A 93 -3.67 10.66 9.89
N ARG A 94 -3.04 11.02 8.78
CA ARG A 94 -2.00 10.24 8.11
C ARG A 94 -0.93 9.80 9.11
N THR A 95 -0.36 10.73 9.87
CA THR A 95 0.73 10.48 10.82
C THR A 95 0.23 10.20 12.23
N SER A 96 1.06 9.54 13.03
CA SER A 96 0.84 9.37 14.46
C SER A 96 1.06 10.71 15.20
N TYR A 97 0.57 10.82 16.43
CA TYR A 97 0.91 11.98 17.29
C TYR A 97 2.27 11.84 17.99
N TYR A 98 2.98 10.75 17.77
CA TYR A 98 4.33 10.58 18.30
C TYR A 98 5.35 11.42 17.56
N HIS A 99 5.23 11.48 16.23
CA HIS A 99 6.09 12.22 15.31
C HIS A 99 5.30 12.58 14.05
N ASP A 100 5.71 13.68 13.39
CA ASP A 100 5.12 14.12 12.12
C ASP A 100 5.69 13.38 10.89
N ASP A 101 6.65 12.48 11.12
CA ASP A 101 7.27 11.65 10.06
C ASP A 101 6.26 10.63 9.49
N ASP A 102 6.43 10.26 8.23
CA ASP A 102 5.63 9.22 7.58
C ASP A 102 5.90 7.85 8.25
N PRO A 103 4.89 7.22 8.90
CA PRO A 103 5.07 5.95 9.60
C PRO A 103 5.47 4.80 8.65
N ASN A 104 5.18 4.91 7.36
CA ASN A 104 5.50 3.89 6.36
C ASN A 104 6.90 4.05 5.73
N ARG A 105 7.88 4.58 6.48
CA ARG A 105 9.29 4.77 6.07
C ARG A 105 10.30 4.26 7.09
N PHE A 106 9.84 3.54 8.13
CA PHE A 106 10.69 3.12 9.24
C PHE A 106 10.70 1.61 9.47
N PHE A 107 10.09 0.84 8.59
CA PHE A 107 10.23 -0.61 8.62
C PHE A 107 11.70 -1.00 8.44
N PRO A 108 12.12 -2.14 9.04
CA PRO A 108 13.52 -2.52 9.06
C PRO A 108 14.16 -2.58 7.67
N ASP A 109 15.37 -2.06 7.62
CA ASP A 109 16.34 -2.23 6.57
C ASP A 109 17.68 -2.50 7.26
N THR A 110 18.28 -3.66 7.01
CA THR A 110 19.50 -4.08 7.72
C THR A 110 20.72 -3.23 7.37
N ASP A 111 20.67 -2.46 6.29
CA ASP A 111 21.75 -1.56 5.90
C ASP A 111 21.69 -0.20 6.62
N HIS A 112 20.59 0.06 7.34
CA HIS A 112 20.35 1.31 8.09
C HIS A 112 20.46 1.10 9.61
N ASP A 113 21.64 0.78 10.13
CA ASP A 113 21.90 0.88 11.56
C ASP A 113 22.10 2.36 11.94
N SER A 114 21.03 2.96 12.45
CA SER A 114 21.10 4.31 12.99
C SER A 114 21.96 4.34 14.26
N ALA A 115 22.99 5.19 14.32
CA ALA A 115 23.79 5.40 15.52
C ALA A 115 23.00 6.00 16.70
N ARG A 116 21.76 6.46 16.49
CA ARG A 116 20.86 6.96 17.52
C ARG A 116 19.90 5.86 18.03
N PRO A 117 19.40 5.96 19.27
CA PRO A 117 18.32 5.09 19.73
C PRO A 117 17.08 5.21 18.82
N PRO A 118 16.33 4.10 18.60
CA PRO A 118 15.14 4.09 17.76
C PRO A 118 14.05 5.00 18.35
N ARG A 119 13.36 5.74 17.50
CA ARG A 119 12.15 6.48 17.86
C ARG A 119 10.99 5.50 18.12
N VAL A 120 9.93 6.00 18.75
CA VAL A 120 8.73 5.19 19.02
C VAL A 120 8.17 4.52 17.78
N GLN A 121 8.10 5.23 16.65
CA GLN A 121 7.60 4.66 15.38
C GLN A 121 8.49 3.52 14.88
N GLU A 122 9.81 3.69 14.91
CA GLU A 122 10.75 2.62 14.52
C GLU A 122 10.65 1.37 15.43
N VAL A 123 10.32 1.56 16.70
CA VAL A 123 10.08 0.44 17.63
C VAL A 123 8.79 -0.28 17.26
N ILE A 124 7.73 0.45 16.92
CA ILE A 124 6.44 -0.10 16.49
C ILE A 124 6.64 -0.90 15.20
N ASP A 125 7.22 -0.29 14.18
CA ASP A 125 7.39 -0.90 12.85
C ASP A 125 8.29 -2.14 12.91
N ARG A 126 9.35 -2.11 13.73
CA ARG A 126 10.20 -3.29 13.97
C ARG A 126 9.44 -4.45 14.62
N ARG A 127 8.52 -4.17 15.55
CA ARG A 127 7.68 -5.21 16.18
C ARG A 127 6.64 -5.76 15.22
N LEU A 128 6.01 -4.90 14.43
CA LEU A 128 5.07 -5.30 13.38
C LEU A 128 5.78 -6.16 12.34
N TYR A 129 6.94 -5.71 11.84
CA TYR A 129 7.77 -6.46 10.92
C TYR A 129 8.11 -7.86 11.45
N GLY A 130 8.58 -7.94 12.71
CA GLY A 130 8.90 -9.24 13.33
C GLY A 130 7.69 -10.17 13.48
N ALA A 131 6.49 -9.62 13.73
CA ALA A 131 5.26 -10.42 13.78
C ALA A 131 4.84 -10.93 12.39
N ILE A 132 4.90 -10.07 11.37
CA ILE A 132 4.59 -10.41 9.98
C ILE A 132 5.56 -11.48 9.47
N THR A 133 6.85 -11.18 9.48
CA THR A 133 7.88 -12.08 8.91
C THR A 133 8.07 -13.37 9.69
N GLY A 134 7.60 -13.43 10.93
CA GLY A 134 7.60 -14.65 11.75
C GLY A 134 6.57 -15.71 11.32
N SER A 135 5.62 -15.37 10.45
CA SER A 135 4.54 -16.29 10.07
C SER A 135 3.93 -16.08 8.69
N ALA A 136 4.15 -14.95 8.01
CA ALA A 136 3.57 -14.68 6.71
C ALA A 136 4.27 -15.46 5.59
N ASP A 137 3.48 -16.01 4.67
CA ASP A 137 3.93 -16.50 3.37
C ASP A 137 3.67 -15.45 2.28
N ALA A 138 2.70 -14.52 2.51
CA ALA A 138 2.42 -13.36 1.66
C ALA A 138 1.82 -12.22 2.48
N LEU A 139 1.93 -10.98 1.96
CA LEU A 139 1.37 -9.77 2.56
C LEU A 139 0.54 -8.98 1.54
N VAL A 140 -0.64 -8.54 1.96
CA VAL A 140 -1.42 -7.48 1.31
C VAL A 140 -1.49 -6.30 2.28
N ASP A 141 -0.79 -5.21 1.98
CA ASP A 141 -0.79 -3.98 2.78
C ASP A 141 -1.75 -2.97 2.15
N LEU A 142 -2.97 -2.89 2.70
CA LEU A 142 -4.06 -2.08 2.15
C LEU A 142 -3.89 -0.62 2.51
N HIS A 143 -3.96 0.23 1.49
CA HIS A 143 -3.84 1.68 1.57
C HIS A 143 -5.00 2.42 0.91
N THR A 144 -5.00 3.72 1.02
CA THR A 144 -5.73 4.67 0.17
C THR A 144 -4.82 5.83 -0.19
N ALA A 145 -5.03 6.41 -1.38
CA ALA A 145 -4.28 7.56 -1.85
C ALA A 145 -5.00 8.90 -1.52
N GLN A 146 -4.79 9.94 -2.32
CA GLN A 146 -5.43 11.24 -2.17
C GLN A 146 -6.92 11.14 -2.49
N VAL A 147 -7.70 12.11 -1.97
CA VAL A 147 -9.14 12.21 -2.26
C VAL A 147 -9.39 12.30 -3.77
N GLY A 148 -10.29 11.45 -4.28
CA GLY A 148 -10.59 11.35 -5.70
C GLY A 148 -9.58 10.54 -6.52
N SER A 149 -8.66 9.82 -5.88
CA SER A 149 -7.78 8.87 -6.57
C SER A 149 -8.57 7.72 -7.19
N VAL A 150 -8.14 7.25 -8.36
CA VAL A 150 -8.58 5.96 -8.88
C VAL A 150 -7.91 4.82 -8.09
N PRO A 151 -8.55 3.66 -7.92
CA PRO A 151 -7.92 2.52 -7.26
C PRO A 151 -6.90 1.83 -8.19
N PHE A 152 -5.80 1.35 -7.60
CA PHE A 152 -4.75 0.61 -8.27
C PHE A 152 -3.96 -0.24 -7.27
N THR A 153 -3.16 -1.19 -7.76
CA THR A 153 -2.25 -1.99 -6.93
C THR A 153 -0.81 -1.58 -7.21
N ILE A 154 -0.07 -1.18 -6.19
CA ILE A 154 1.36 -0.94 -6.29
C ILE A 154 2.09 -2.28 -6.21
N ARG A 155 3.04 -2.45 -7.12
CA ARG A 155 4.03 -3.51 -7.18
C ARG A 155 5.41 -2.90 -6.97
N ASP A 156 6.03 -3.23 -5.85
CA ASP A 156 7.38 -2.75 -5.51
C ASP A 156 8.47 -3.32 -6.43
N ARG A 157 9.62 -2.63 -6.55
CA ARG A 157 10.82 -3.17 -7.19
C ARG A 157 11.42 -4.27 -6.33
N VAL A 158 11.82 -5.38 -6.94
CA VAL A 158 12.48 -6.49 -6.25
C VAL A 158 13.99 -6.31 -6.32
N LEU A 159 14.61 -6.16 -5.16
CA LEU A 159 16.03 -5.89 -5.05
C LEU A 159 16.85 -7.18 -4.96
N TYR A 160 17.92 -7.30 -5.80
CA TYR A 160 18.92 -8.36 -5.68
C TYR A 160 20.30 -7.78 -5.36
N GLY A 161 21.20 -8.59 -4.85
CA GLY A 161 22.55 -8.20 -4.42
C GLY A 161 23.02 -9.07 -3.27
N ASP A 162 23.44 -8.47 -2.17
CA ASP A 162 24.06 -9.18 -1.04
C ASP A 162 23.13 -10.17 -0.33
N ARG A 163 21.79 -9.95 -0.38
CA ARG A 163 20.80 -10.76 0.36
C ARG A 163 20.23 -11.91 -0.43
N ARG A 164 20.05 -11.73 -1.72
CA ARG A 164 19.55 -12.75 -2.63
C ARG A 164 20.17 -12.60 -4.00
N GLY A 165 20.38 -13.74 -4.67
CA GLY A 165 20.81 -13.77 -6.04
C GLY A 165 19.73 -13.27 -7.01
N ARG A 166 20.13 -12.91 -8.23
CA ARG A 166 19.18 -12.44 -9.25
C ARG A 166 18.07 -13.48 -9.56
N GLN A 167 18.41 -14.76 -9.61
CA GLN A 167 17.43 -15.82 -9.88
C GLN A 167 16.37 -15.95 -8.77
N GLU A 168 16.77 -15.77 -7.51
CA GLU A 168 15.82 -15.76 -6.37
C GLU A 168 14.93 -14.52 -6.40
N ALA A 169 15.50 -13.37 -6.81
CA ALA A 169 14.72 -12.15 -6.98
C ALA A 169 13.74 -12.25 -8.15
N GLU A 170 14.10 -12.91 -9.25
CA GLU A 170 13.21 -13.17 -10.38
C GLU A 170 12.04 -14.08 -9.95
N ALA A 171 12.29 -15.16 -9.20
CA ALA A 171 11.22 -16.00 -8.65
C ALA A 171 10.29 -15.25 -7.70
N LEU A 172 10.87 -14.40 -6.82
CA LEU A 172 10.07 -13.54 -5.93
C LEU A 172 9.24 -12.50 -6.70
N ALA A 173 9.76 -12.02 -7.84
CA ALA A 173 9.04 -11.10 -8.71
C ALA A 173 7.86 -11.79 -9.42
N ASP A 174 8.01 -13.07 -9.82
CA ASP A 174 6.93 -13.88 -10.39
C ASP A 174 5.80 -14.08 -9.36
N ASP A 175 6.13 -14.43 -8.10
CA ASP A 175 5.16 -14.54 -7.01
C ASP A 175 4.45 -13.21 -6.73
N LEU A 176 5.20 -12.10 -6.71
CA LEU A 176 4.67 -10.75 -6.52
C LEU A 176 3.69 -10.36 -7.64
N GLU A 177 4.03 -10.67 -8.89
CA GLU A 177 3.18 -10.41 -10.07
C GLU A 177 1.88 -11.20 -9.98
N GLY A 178 1.94 -12.50 -9.62
CA GLY A 178 0.77 -13.34 -9.39
C GLY A 178 -0.18 -12.74 -8.36
N LEU A 179 0.32 -12.28 -7.21
CA LEU A 179 -0.51 -11.61 -6.19
C LEU A 179 -1.14 -10.32 -6.71
N ALA A 180 -0.37 -9.48 -7.43
CA ALA A 180 -0.86 -8.20 -7.94
C ALA A 180 -1.94 -8.40 -9.01
N GLU A 181 -1.78 -9.37 -9.92
CA GLU A 181 -2.78 -9.73 -10.92
C GLU A 181 -4.04 -10.32 -10.27
N ALA A 182 -3.88 -11.22 -9.30
CA ALA A 182 -4.98 -11.85 -8.58
C ALA A 182 -5.82 -10.86 -7.77
N PHE A 183 -5.22 -9.75 -7.30
CA PHE A 183 -5.95 -8.67 -6.63
C PHE A 183 -6.94 -7.97 -7.57
N GLY A 184 -6.67 -7.91 -8.87
CA GLY A 184 -7.63 -7.51 -9.90
C GLY A 184 -7.81 -6.01 -10.11
N LEU A 185 -7.00 -5.14 -9.48
CA LEU A 185 -6.92 -3.71 -9.78
C LEU A 185 -5.80 -3.40 -10.80
N PRO A 186 -5.82 -2.24 -11.49
CA PRO A 186 -4.73 -1.83 -12.36
C PRO A 186 -3.38 -1.86 -11.64
N VAL A 187 -2.40 -2.57 -12.20
CA VAL A 187 -1.07 -2.71 -11.58
C VAL A 187 -0.18 -1.55 -12.00
N VAL A 188 0.45 -0.90 -11.01
CA VAL A 188 1.41 0.21 -11.18
C VAL A 188 2.69 -0.15 -10.43
N THR A 189 3.82 -0.19 -11.12
CA THR A 189 5.12 -0.42 -10.47
C THR A 189 5.54 0.83 -9.69
N GLU A 190 6.11 0.64 -8.51
CA GLU A 190 6.55 1.76 -7.68
C GLU A 190 7.79 2.41 -8.31
N TYR A 191 7.75 3.68 -8.58
CA TYR A 191 8.81 4.58 -9.11
C TYR A 191 9.82 3.97 -10.11
N GLY A 192 10.72 4.78 -10.64
CA GLY A 192 11.89 4.31 -11.41
C GLY A 192 12.89 3.56 -10.54
N ALA A 193 13.63 2.63 -11.12
CA ALA A 193 14.58 1.77 -10.40
C ALA A 193 15.59 2.55 -9.55
N GLY A 194 16.09 3.71 -10.05
CA GLY A 194 17.01 4.55 -9.31
C GLY A 194 16.37 5.32 -8.15
N GLU A 195 15.12 5.71 -8.31
CA GLU A 195 14.38 6.51 -7.32
C GLU A 195 13.81 5.67 -6.16
N TYR A 196 13.50 4.39 -6.41
CA TYR A 196 12.84 3.50 -5.45
C TYR A 196 13.56 3.41 -4.09
N VAL A 197 14.88 3.25 -4.12
CA VAL A 197 15.70 3.18 -2.89
C VAL A 197 15.98 4.57 -2.34
N GLU A 198 16.22 5.57 -3.22
CA GLU A 198 16.49 6.96 -2.83
C GLU A 198 15.33 7.57 -2.04
N GLU A 199 14.08 7.30 -2.44
CA GLU A 199 12.85 7.72 -1.77
C GLU A 199 12.50 6.86 -0.52
N GLY A 200 13.33 5.87 -0.19
CA GLY A 200 13.16 5.00 0.97
C GLY A 200 11.94 4.08 0.90
N LEU A 201 11.43 3.78 -0.31
CA LEU A 201 10.21 2.99 -0.50
C LEU A 201 10.41 1.52 -0.10
N HIS A 202 11.63 1.00 -0.24
CA HIS A 202 12.03 -0.32 0.26
C HIS A 202 11.92 -0.45 1.80
N ARG A 203 11.64 0.66 2.52
CA ARG A 203 11.42 0.74 3.97
C ARG A 203 9.95 0.96 4.35
N SER A 204 9.03 0.83 3.39
CA SER A 204 7.60 0.68 3.67
C SER A 204 7.31 -0.69 4.28
N ALA A 205 6.08 -0.92 4.76
CA ALA A 205 5.67 -2.23 5.26
C ALA A 205 5.83 -3.32 4.20
N ALA A 206 5.23 -3.13 3.02
CA ALA A 206 5.34 -4.06 1.91
C ALA A 206 6.77 -4.13 1.35
N GLY A 207 7.42 -2.99 1.11
CA GLY A 207 8.78 -2.92 0.56
C GLY A 207 9.82 -3.62 1.44
N SER A 208 9.72 -3.48 2.77
CA SER A 208 10.61 -4.15 3.72
C SER A 208 10.32 -5.66 3.81
N VAL A 209 9.06 -6.07 3.85
CA VAL A 209 8.68 -7.49 3.86
C VAL A 209 9.14 -8.18 2.58
N LEU A 210 8.97 -7.54 1.43
CA LEU A 210 9.43 -8.03 0.12
C LEU A 210 10.97 -8.12 0.06
N ASN A 211 11.63 -7.00 0.33
CA ASN A 211 13.05 -6.85 0.01
C ASN A 211 13.99 -7.34 1.11
N GLU A 212 13.57 -7.28 2.39
CA GLU A 212 14.38 -7.77 3.49
C GLU A 212 14.07 -9.23 3.86
N ALA A 213 12.77 -9.60 3.92
CA ALA A 213 12.37 -10.95 4.30
C ALA A 213 12.22 -11.92 3.10
N GLY A 214 12.07 -11.42 1.87
CA GLY A 214 11.83 -12.25 0.69
C GLY A 214 10.43 -12.86 0.65
N ILE A 215 9.46 -12.16 1.22
CA ILE A 215 8.05 -12.57 1.24
C ILE A 215 7.31 -11.67 0.22
N PRO A 216 6.56 -12.24 -0.75
CA PRO A 216 5.83 -11.44 -1.73
C PRO A 216 4.81 -10.54 -1.03
N ALA A 217 4.82 -9.25 -1.38
CA ALA A 217 4.01 -8.22 -0.73
C ALA A 217 3.53 -7.17 -1.73
N ILE A 218 2.24 -6.89 -1.75
CA ILE A 218 1.60 -5.88 -2.61
C ILE A 218 0.94 -4.78 -1.79
N THR A 219 0.80 -3.59 -2.40
CA THR A 219 0.15 -2.44 -1.76
C THR A 219 -1.02 -1.95 -2.62
N PRO A 220 -2.25 -2.44 -2.39
CA PRO A 220 -3.44 -1.91 -3.04
C PRO A 220 -3.83 -0.55 -2.48
N GLU A 221 -4.02 0.44 -3.36
CA GLU A 221 -4.52 1.78 -3.09
C GLU A 221 -6.01 1.84 -3.41
N LEU A 222 -6.86 1.93 -2.39
CA LEU A 222 -8.30 1.76 -2.47
C LEU A 222 -9.05 3.11 -2.53
N GLY A 223 -8.75 3.90 -3.56
CA GLY A 223 -9.37 5.21 -3.75
C GLY A 223 -8.82 6.28 -2.81
N GLY A 224 -9.66 7.20 -2.34
CA GLY A 224 -9.28 8.31 -1.47
C GLY A 224 -9.38 8.01 0.02
N HIS A 225 -8.60 8.76 0.84
CA HIS A 225 -8.63 8.66 2.29
C HIS A 225 -9.84 9.38 2.93
N SER A 226 -9.99 9.28 4.26
CA SER A 226 -10.95 9.98 5.12
C SER A 226 -12.42 9.56 5.00
N VAL A 227 -12.83 8.89 3.94
CA VAL A 227 -14.20 8.42 3.72
C VAL A 227 -14.16 6.99 3.17
N VAL A 228 -15.04 6.12 3.66
CA VAL A 228 -15.18 4.78 3.08
C VAL A 228 -15.87 4.88 1.72
N GLU A 229 -15.18 4.46 0.67
CA GLU A 229 -15.70 4.38 -0.68
C GLU A 229 -16.24 2.98 -0.96
N GLU A 230 -17.55 2.79 -1.02
CA GLU A 230 -18.17 1.47 -1.06
C GLU A 230 -17.80 0.64 -2.31
N ALA A 231 -17.59 1.29 -3.46
CA ALA A 231 -17.19 0.59 -4.68
C ALA A 231 -15.75 0.02 -4.56
N THR A 232 -14.83 0.83 -4.06
CA THR A 232 -13.44 0.39 -3.86
C THR A 232 -13.30 -0.56 -2.66
N ARG A 233 -14.15 -0.41 -1.63
CA ARG A 233 -14.25 -1.39 -0.53
C ARG A 233 -14.67 -2.76 -1.03
N ALA A 234 -15.70 -2.82 -1.89
CA ALA A 234 -16.13 -4.08 -2.49
C ALA A 234 -15.05 -4.70 -3.38
N ALA A 235 -14.38 -3.88 -4.20
CA ALA A 235 -13.23 -4.30 -5.01
C ALA A 235 -12.07 -4.82 -4.16
N GLY A 236 -11.75 -4.11 -3.08
CA GLY A 236 -10.68 -4.52 -2.16
C GLY A 236 -10.94 -5.87 -1.50
N LEU A 237 -12.20 -6.12 -1.06
CA LEU A 237 -12.57 -7.41 -0.51
C LEU A 237 -12.49 -8.53 -1.57
N ALA A 238 -12.97 -8.27 -2.79
CA ALA A 238 -12.84 -9.21 -3.90
C ALA A 238 -11.37 -9.49 -4.22
N GLY A 239 -10.53 -8.46 -4.21
CA GLY A 239 -9.08 -8.57 -4.42
C GLY A 239 -8.39 -9.42 -3.36
N VAL A 240 -8.69 -9.23 -2.07
CA VAL A 240 -8.17 -10.10 -1.00
C VAL A 240 -8.60 -11.56 -1.23
N CYS A 241 -9.86 -11.80 -1.62
CA CYS A 241 -10.31 -13.16 -1.94
C CYS A 241 -9.61 -13.72 -3.19
N GLY A 242 -9.31 -12.88 -4.19
CA GLY A 242 -8.52 -13.25 -5.36
C GLY A 242 -7.11 -13.73 -4.99
N VAL A 243 -6.42 -12.97 -4.11
CA VAL A 243 -5.11 -13.36 -3.57
C VAL A 243 -5.19 -14.66 -2.78
N LEU A 244 -6.26 -14.89 -2.00
CA LEU A 244 -6.45 -16.16 -1.31
C LEU A 244 -6.64 -17.35 -2.29
N CYS A 245 -7.28 -17.11 -3.44
CA CYS A 245 -7.38 -18.12 -4.50
C CYS A 245 -6.01 -18.38 -5.16
N GLU A 246 -5.21 -17.34 -5.44
CA GLU A 246 -3.87 -17.47 -6.02
C GLU A 246 -2.93 -18.29 -5.11
N LEU A 247 -3.09 -18.13 -3.79
CA LEU A 247 -2.35 -18.90 -2.79
C LEU A 247 -2.94 -20.29 -2.50
N ASP A 248 -3.90 -20.78 -3.29
CA ASP A 248 -4.61 -22.05 -3.06
C ASP A 248 -5.31 -22.13 -1.68
N MET A 249 -5.58 -20.97 -1.05
CA MET A 249 -6.27 -20.90 0.25
C MET A 249 -7.79 -20.96 0.13
N LEU A 250 -8.35 -20.57 -1.03
CA LEU A 250 -9.75 -20.70 -1.41
C LEU A 250 -9.86 -21.37 -2.79
N ASP A 251 -10.94 -22.14 -3.03
CA ASP A 251 -11.21 -22.73 -4.35
C ASP A 251 -11.74 -21.69 -5.36
N SER A 252 -12.43 -20.68 -4.87
CA SER A 252 -12.96 -19.57 -5.67
C SER A 252 -13.37 -18.40 -4.76
N VAL A 253 -13.48 -17.21 -5.34
CA VAL A 253 -14.03 -16.05 -4.64
C VAL A 253 -15.48 -16.33 -4.24
N PRO A 254 -15.85 -16.20 -2.94
CA PRO A 254 -17.20 -16.51 -2.49
C PRO A 254 -18.27 -15.56 -3.08
N GLU A 255 -19.43 -16.08 -3.41
CA GLU A 255 -20.63 -15.27 -3.66
C GLU A 255 -21.21 -14.72 -2.32
N PRO A 256 -21.66 -13.46 -2.25
CA PRO A 256 -21.83 -12.47 -3.34
C PRO A 256 -20.60 -11.61 -3.65
N ILE A 257 -19.43 -11.86 -3.06
CA ILE A 257 -18.22 -11.05 -3.24
C ILE A 257 -17.79 -11.07 -4.71
N ALA A 258 -17.82 -12.24 -5.36
CA ALA A 258 -17.47 -12.39 -6.77
C ALA A 258 -18.34 -11.55 -7.73
N ALA A 259 -19.57 -11.19 -7.33
CA ALA A 259 -20.46 -10.36 -8.13
C ALA A 259 -20.11 -8.86 -8.10
N ALA A 260 -19.19 -8.46 -7.22
CA ALA A 260 -18.73 -7.09 -7.10
C ALA A 260 -17.56 -6.82 -8.06
N ASP A 261 -17.82 -6.85 -9.39
CA ASP A 261 -16.85 -6.35 -10.36
C ASP A 261 -16.92 -4.81 -10.39
N PRO A 262 -15.92 -4.13 -9.86
CA PRO A 262 -15.91 -2.66 -9.81
C PRO A 262 -15.59 -2.01 -11.17
N GLY A 263 -15.23 -2.80 -12.21
CA GLY A 263 -14.96 -2.30 -13.55
C GLY A 263 -13.72 -1.40 -13.67
N PHE A 264 -12.78 -1.47 -12.73
CA PHE A 264 -11.55 -0.69 -12.80
C PHE A 264 -10.56 -1.34 -13.77
N SER A 265 -10.25 -0.63 -14.86
CA SER A 265 -9.27 -1.06 -15.85
C SER A 265 -8.30 0.07 -16.17
N PRO A 266 -7.02 -0.23 -16.41
CA PRO A 266 -6.07 0.80 -16.79
C PRO A 266 -6.46 1.37 -18.17
N PRO A 267 -6.41 2.71 -18.38
CA PRO A 267 -6.77 3.31 -19.66
C PRO A 267 -5.70 3.14 -20.72
N VAL A 268 -4.56 2.50 -20.39
CA VAL A 268 -3.43 2.23 -21.28
C VAL A 268 -3.10 0.74 -21.28
N SER A 269 -2.49 0.25 -22.39
CA SER A 269 -2.17 -1.17 -22.59
C SER A 269 -0.69 -1.51 -22.40
N TYR A 270 0.13 -0.58 -21.91
CA TYR A 270 1.55 -0.77 -21.67
C TYR A 270 1.85 -0.75 -20.15
N PRO A 271 2.94 -1.37 -19.69
CA PRO A 271 3.36 -1.30 -18.30
C PRO A 271 3.57 0.13 -17.84
N VAL A 272 3.15 0.42 -16.61
CA VAL A 272 3.26 1.74 -16.02
C VAL A 272 3.94 1.70 -14.65
N ARG A 273 4.62 2.79 -14.32
CA ARG A 273 5.17 3.07 -13.00
C ARG A 273 4.59 4.34 -12.41
N ARG A 274 4.62 4.43 -11.11
CA ARG A 274 4.25 5.66 -10.40
C ARG A 274 5.27 6.76 -10.66
N ALA A 275 4.78 7.98 -10.82
CA ALA A 275 5.56 9.20 -10.89
C ALA A 275 4.78 10.33 -10.23
N VAL A 276 5.51 11.35 -9.79
CA VAL A 276 4.93 12.54 -9.16
C VAL A 276 5.29 13.75 -10.02
N GLY A 277 4.31 14.58 -10.34
CA GLY A 277 4.50 15.76 -11.20
C GLY A 277 3.30 15.98 -12.11
N PRO A 278 3.38 16.87 -13.13
CA PRO A 278 4.40 17.90 -13.22
C PRO A 278 4.36 18.83 -12.01
N HIS A 279 5.42 19.63 -11.83
CA HIS A 279 5.56 20.54 -10.69
C HIS A 279 5.14 21.97 -11.08
N ALA A 280 4.57 22.69 -10.11
CA ALA A 280 4.23 24.10 -10.29
C ALA A 280 5.49 24.94 -10.51
N ASP A 281 5.52 25.79 -11.55
CA ASP A 281 6.64 26.70 -11.83
C ASP A 281 6.63 27.96 -10.98
N ARG A 282 5.54 28.17 -10.20
CA ARG A 282 5.32 29.30 -9.29
C ARG A 282 4.21 29.05 -8.29
N GLY A 283 4.14 29.90 -7.28
CA GLY A 283 3.04 29.91 -6.32
C GLY A 283 1.75 30.50 -6.91
N GLY A 284 0.60 29.93 -6.51
CA GLY A 284 -0.72 30.38 -6.93
C GLY A 284 -1.84 29.42 -6.51
N VAL A 285 -2.91 29.45 -7.27
CA VAL A 285 -4.06 28.55 -7.14
C VAL A 285 -4.08 27.62 -8.35
N VAL A 286 -4.00 26.31 -8.14
CA VAL A 286 -4.03 25.34 -9.24
C VAL A 286 -5.46 25.15 -9.78
N ARG A 287 -5.59 25.06 -11.10
CA ARG A 287 -6.78 24.60 -11.82
C ARG A 287 -6.40 23.39 -12.66
N HIS A 288 -6.79 22.23 -12.20
CA HIS A 288 -6.58 20.98 -12.93
C HIS A 288 -7.41 20.94 -14.20
N ARG A 289 -6.85 20.38 -15.29
CA ARG A 289 -7.48 20.21 -16.59
C ARG A 289 -7.77 18.76 -16.92
N VAL A 290 -7.14 17.83 -16.20
CA VAL A 290 -7.25 16.38 -16.40
C VAL A 290 -7.75 15.76 -15.08
N GLU A 291 -8.70 14.84 -15.19
CA GLU A 291 -9.29 14.13 -14.05
C GLU A 291 -8.54 12.81 -13.76
N PRO A 292 -8.60 12.27 -12.53
CA PRO A 292 -8.10 10.92 -12.25
C PRO A 292 -8.75 9.88 -13.16
N GLY A 293 -7.92 8.97 -13.71
CA GLY A 293 -8.32 7.98 -14.70
C GLY A 293 -8.22 8.45 -16.15
N GLU A 294 -8.07 9.75 -16.42
CA GLU A 294 -7.89 10.25 -17.79
C GLU A 294 -6.42 10.13 -18.22
N THR A 295 -6.25 9.84 -19.53
CA THR A 295 -4.93 9.81 -20.17
C THR A 295 -4.43 11.21 -20.44
N MET A 296 -3.11 11.35 -20.51
CA MET A 296 -2.42 12.57 -20.91
C MET A 296 -1.23 12.25 -21.82
N ALA A 297 -0.85 13.19 -22.65
CA ALA A 297 0.33 13.12 -23.52
C ALA A 297 1.41 14.11 -23.06
N SER A 298 2.68 13.78 -23.32
CA SER A 298 3.79 14.72 -23.13
C SER A 298 3.57 16.00 -23.95
N GLY A 299 3.73 17.16 -23.30
CA GLY A 299 3.45 18.48 -23.89
C GLY A 299 1.98 18.93 -23.81
N GLU A 300 1.08 18.12 -23.28
CA GLU A 300 -0.31 18.50 -23.06
C GLU A 300 -0.43 19.39 -21.81
N VAL A 301 -1.22 20.47 -21.90
CA VAL A 301 -1.51 21.34 -20.75
C VAL A 301 -2.48 20.62 -19.80
N VAL A 302 -1.97 20.19 -18.66
CA VAL A 302 -2.73 19.41 -17.65
C VAL A 302 -3.23 20.27 -16.48
N ALA A 303 -2.63 21.44 -16.27
CA ALA A 303 -3.06 22.38 -15.23
C ALA A 303 -2.76 23.83 -15.60
N GLU A 304 -3.42 24.76 -14.92
CA GLU A 304 -3.08 26.19 -14.92
C GLU A 304 -2.83 26.65 -13.49
N ILE A 305 -1.84 27.50 -13.31
CA ILE A 305 -1.65 28.26 -12.05
C ILE A 305 -2.24 29.65 -12.25
N VAL A 306 -3.18 30.02 -11.38
CA VAL A 306 -3.86 31.32 -11.46
C VAL A 306 -3.57 32.15 -10.20
N SER A 307 -3.67 33.48 -10.35
CA SER A 307 -3.62 34.40 -9.23
C SER A 307 -4.85 34.23 -8.31
N PRO A 308 -4.83 34.77 -7.08
CA PRO A 308 -6.03 34.83 -6.23
C PRO A 308 -7.22 35.60 -6.87
N HIS A 309 -6.95 36.42 -7.90
CA HIS A 309 -7.96 37.16 -8.65
C HIS A 309 -8.44 36.44 -9.92
N GLY A 310 -7.89 35.21 -10.19
CA GLY A 310 -8.30 34.37 -11.31
C GLY A 310 -7.55 34.61 -12.63
N GLU A 311 -6.54 35.49 -12.62
CA GLU A 311 -5.68 35.68 -13.80
C GLU A 311 -4.74 34.48 -13.99
N VAL A 312 -4.66 33.95 -15.20
CA VAL A 312 -3.74 32.85 -15.53
C VAL A 312 -2.30 33.37 -15.48
N LEU A 313 -1.49 32.74 -14.62
CA LEU A 313 -0.09 33.08 -14.40
C LEU A 313 0.84 32.17 -15.23
N SER A 314 0.49 30.86 -15.34
CA SER A 314 1.20 29.89 -16.16
C SER A 314 0.29 28.72 -16.55
N ALA A 315 0.67 28.03 -17.64
CA ALA A 315 0.14 26.74 -18.01
C ALA A 315 1.20 25.67 -17.72
N VAL A 316 0.79 24.55 -17.12
CA VAL A 316 1.69 23.46 -16.73
C VAL A 316 1.43 22.28 -17.66
N GLU A 317 2.46 21.86 -18.39
CA GLU A 317 2.40 20.76 -19.34
C GLU A 317 2.88 19.46 -18.69
N SER A 318 2.32 18.32 -19.14
CA SER A 318 2.82 17.01 -18.77
C SER A 318 4.18 16.73 -19.41
N GLU A 319 5.10 16.18 -18.64
CA GLU A 319 6.41 15.71 -19.13
C GLU A 319 6.33 14.30 -19.73
N HIS A 320 5.24 13.57 -19.47
CA HIS A 320 5.10 12.14 -19.75
C HIS A 320 3.80 11.79 -20.47
N ASP A 321 3.84 10.71 -21.24
CA ASP A 321 2.64 9.97 -21.64
C ASP A 321 2.21 9.06 -20.51
N GLY A 322 0.89 8.99 -20.24
CA GLY A 322 0.36 8.14 -19.17
C GLY A 322 -1.08 8.49 -18.80
N TYR A 323 -1.42 8.30 -17.54
CA TYR A 323 -2.72 8.71 -16.99
C TYR A 323 -2.60 9.19 -15.52
N VAL A 324 -3.61 9.92 -15.09
CA VAL A 324 -3.64 10.50 -13.75
C VAL A 324 -4.16 9.45 -12.76
N LEU A 325 -3.40 9.16 -11.70
CA LEU A 325 -3.83 8.35 -10.56
C LEU A 325 -4.61 9.21 -9.54
N ALA A 326 -4.06 10.38 -9.21
CA ALA A 326 -4.64 11.30 -8.26
C ALA A 326 -4.24 12.75 -8.55
N ARG A 327 -5.04 13.71 -8.11
CA ARG A 327 -4.70 15.13 -8.10
C ARG A 327 -4.18 15.54 -6.72
N ARG A 328 -3.33 16.57 -6.69
CA ARG A 328 -2.95 17.21 -5.42
C ARG A 328 -4.20 17.68 -4.68
N GLU A 329 -4.24 17.42 -3.40
CA GLU A 329 -5.26 17.95 -2.51
C GLU A 329 -5.01 19.42 -2.18
N GLY A 330 -6.10 20.17 -2.10
CA GLY A 330 -6.03 21.61 -1.91
C GLY A 330 -5.70 22.36 -3.20
N LEU A 331 -5.96 23.66 -3.20
CA LEU A 331 -5.81 24.50 -4.38
C LEU A 331 -4.57 25.39 -4.31
N ALA A 332 -4.00 25.62 -3.12
CA ALA A 332 -2.81 26.44 -2.96
C ALA A 332 -1.56 25.64 -3.32
N VAL A 333 -0.75 26.19 -4.19
CA VAL A 333 0.54 25.60 -4.60
C VAL A 333 1.66 26.60 -4.45
N TYR A 334 2.83 26.08 -4.09
CA TYR A 334 4.10 26.82 -4.14
C TYR A 334 4.91 26.35 -5.36
N GLU A 335 5.93 27.12 -5.71
CA GLU A 335 6.92 26.71 -6.70
C GLU A 335 7.53 25.35 -6.30
N ASN A 336 7.64 24.44 -7.26
CA ASN A 336 8.07 23.04 -7.11
C ASN A 336 7.08 22.09 -6.39
N ASP A 337 5.89 22.54 -6.05
CA ASP A 337 4.86 21.62 -5.56
C ASP A 337 4.37 20.68 -6.69
N PRO A 338 4.28 19.35 -6.45
CA PRO A 338 3.73 18.42 -7.43
C PRO A 338 2.21 18.62 -7.56
N LEU A 339 1.68 18.46 -8.78
CA LEU A 339 0.27 18.66 -9.07
C LEU A 339 -0.54 17.38 -9.17
N TYR A 340 0.13 16.26 -9.51
CA TYR A 340 -0.50 14.97 -9.71
C TYR A 340 0.37 13.81 -9.20
N SER A 341 -0.28 12.71 -8.87
CA SER A 341 0.30 11.37 -8.90
C SER A 341 -0.09 10.70 -10.21
N LEU A 342 0.87 10.16 -10.92
CA LEU A 342 0.76 9.71 -12.31
C LEU A 342 1.14 8.25 -12.44
N ALA A 343 0.51 7.57 -13.42
CA ALA A 343 0.99 6.32 -13.98
C ALA A 343 1.59 6.62 -15.35
N VAL A 344 2.91 6.59 -15.42
CA VAL A 344 3.67 6.85 -16.66
C VAL A 344 4.27 5.56 -17.20
N ARG A 345 4.62 5.52 -18.52
CA ARG A 345 5.23 4.32 -19.11
C ARG A 345 6.43 3.85 -18.31
N ASP A 346 6.43 2.57 -17.94
CA ASP A 346 7.57 1.89 -17.31
C ASP A 346 8.41 1.19 -18.40
N SER A 347 9.71 1.45 -18.39
CA SER A 347 10.71 0.78 -19.25
C SER A 347 11.80 0.09 -18.42
N ASP A 348 11.72 0.17 -17.09
CA ASP A 348 12.72 -0.39 -16.19
C ASP A 348 12.37 -1.83 -15.84
N ASP A 349 13.40 -2.64 -15.56
CA ASP A 349 13.23 -4.00 -15.05
C ASP A 349 12.57 -3.96 -13.66
N LEU A 350 11.66 -4.92 -13.38
CA LEU A 350 11.08 -5.10 -12.05
C LEU A 350 12.14 -5.52 -11.03
N VAL A 351 13.07 -6.40 -11.46
CA VAL A 351 14.17 -6.91 -10.64
C VAL A 351 15.42 -6.05 -10.86
N VAL A 352 15.83 -5.32 -9.83
CA VAL A 352 16.90 -4.33 -9.91
C VAL A 352 18.01 -4.60 -8.90
N LEU A 353 19.26 -4.26 -9.28
CA LEU A 353 20.37 -4.35 -8.35
C LEU A 353 20.19 -3.34 -7.21
N ARG A 354 20.32 -3.80 -5.96
CA ARG A 354 20.34 -2.89 -4.81
C ARG A 354 21.55 -1.94 -4.96
N PRO A 355 21.37 -0.63 -4.94
CA PRO A 355 22.51 0.29 -4.95
C PRO A 355 23.36 0.09 -3.72
N GLU A 356 24.69 0.26 -3.87
CA GLU A 356 25.62 0.26 -2.74
C GLU A 356 25.32 1.48 -1.85
N SER A 357 25.16 1.25 -0.53
CA SER A 357 24.85 2.26 0.49
C SER A 357 26.03 3.18 0.81
#